data_6783399c455d870c19fb556021f7d1df
#
_entry.id   6783399c455d870c19fb556021f7d1df
#
_cell.length_a   1.000
_cell.length_b   1.000
_cell.length_c   1.000
_cell.angle_alpha   90.00
_cell.angle_beta   90.00
_cell.angle_gamma   90.00
#
_symmetry.space_group_name_H-M   'P 1'
#
loop_
_entity.id
_entity.type
_entity.pdbx_description
1 polymer ?
#
loop_
_entity_poly.entity_id
_entity_poly.type
_entity_poly.pdbx_seq_one_letter_code
_entity_poly.pdbx_strand_id
1 'polypeptide(L)'
;MVTANISSESTLNMGTRHIELKDWNAVLEYIDSNDYQIPMSTIEYIMQHASILPKDAFSKGQLASKSWLLQSLNEVLDREPINISTVGIVGVWIGTLVEPLLLNYIGKDIERIYGFDMDPSAIELSEKLNDKYVANEWQYKGVVVDVNSLDFSNLQFETGGELINTELNVIINTSCEHMNMDWYDSIDNNTLIVMQTNNSTHFEGHINTCGDIEEMKIKYPMHTMY
;
A
#
# COMPACT_ATOMS: atom_id res chain seq x y z
N MET A 1 25.82 -0.01 -3.60
CA MET A 1 25.79 -1.12 -4.56
C MET A 1 25.73 -2.42 -3.78
N VAL A 2 24.54 -3.00 -3.64
CA VAL A 2 24.36 -4.27 -2.95
C VAL A 2 24.43 -5.37 -4.00
N THR A 3 25.57 -5.99 -4.16
CA THR A 3 25.72 -7.21 -4.96
C THR A 3 25.39 -8.41 -4.09
N ALA A 4 24.14 -8.87 -4.13
CA ALA A 4 23.83 -10.20 -3.64
C ALA A 4 24.40 -11.21 -4.66
N ASN A 5 25.52 -11.84 -4.30
CA ASN A 5 26.03 -12.98 -5.06
C ASN A 5 25.13 -14.20 -4.78
N ILE A 6 24.08 -14.33 -5.58
CA ILE A 6 23.21 -15.51 -5.56
C ILE A 6 23.74 -16.46 -6.63
N SER A 7 24.06 -17.70 -6.23
CA SER A 7 24.55 -18.72 -7.16
C SER A 7 23.51 -19.01 -8.25
N SER A 8 23.97 -19.21 -9.47
CA SER A 8 23.20 -19.26 -10.72
C SER A 8 22.24 -20.45 -10.89
N GLU A 9 21.95 -21.23 -9.84
CA GLU A 9 21.18 -22.49 -9.94
C GLU A 9 19.93 -22.56 -9.06
N SER A 10 19.53 -21.48 -8.34
CA SER A 10 18.35 -21.52 -7.48
C SER A 10 17.14 -20.90 -8.17
N THR A 11 16.06 -21.65 -8.27
CA THR A 11 14.73 -21.18 -8.63
C THR A 11 13.96 -20.83 -7.37
N LEU A 12 13.40 -19.63 -7.33
CA LEU A 12 12.48 -19.20 -6.28
C LEU A 12 11.04 -19.55 -6.69
N ASN A 13 10.29 -20.10 -5.75
CA ASN A 13 8.91 -20.51 -6.00
C ASN A 13 7.97 -19.51 -5.32
N MET A 14 7.16 -18.78 -6.09
CA MET A 14 6.13 -17.88 -5.60
C MET A 14 4.76 -18.45 -5.93
N GLY A 15 4.08 -19.00 -4.94
CA GLY A 15 2.83 -19.73 -5.14
C GLY A 15 3.03 -20.93 -6.08
N THR A 16 2.17 -21.11 -7.06
CA THR A 16 2.25 -22.19 -8.06
C THR A 16 3.18 -21.88 -9.25
N ARG A 17 3.88 -20.74 -9.25
CA ARG A 17 4.74 -20.30 -10.35
C ARG A 17 6.20 -20.23 -9.92
N HIS A 18 7.09 -20.85 -10.72
CA HIS A 18 8.52 -20.69 -10.56
C HIS A 18 8.97 -19.33 -11.10
N ILE A 19 9.72 -18.58 -10.30
CA ILE A 19 10.39 -17.36 -10.72
C ILE A 19 11.85 -17.68 -10.95
N GLU A 20 12.35 -17.40 -12.16
CA GLU A 20 13.77 -17.46 -12.43
C GLU A 20 14.51 -16.35 -11.67
N LEU A 21 15.73 -16.63 -11.22
CA LEU A 21 16.57 -15.65 -10.49
C LEU A 21 16.74 -14.32 -11.23
N LYS A 22 16.79 -14.35 -12.56
CA LYS A 22 16.86 -13.13 -13.36
C LYS A 22 15.65 -12.20 -13.17
N ASP A 23 14.47 -12.74 -12.84
CA ASP A 23 13.28 -11.94 -12.58
C ASP A 23 13.44 -11.17 -11.27
N TRP A 24 14.02 -11.78 -10.26
CA TRP A 24 14.32 -11.12 -8.99
C TRP A 24 15.46 -10.11 -9.11
N ASN A 25 16.52 -10.43 -9.84
CA ASN A 25 17.59 -9.47 -10.11
C ASN A 25 17.03 -8.23 -10.85
N ALA A 26 16.13 -8.43 -11.80
CA ALA A 26 15.47 -7.31 -12.49
C ALA A 26 14.60 -6.46 -11.55
N VAL A 27 13.93 -7.07 -10.57
CA VAL A 27 13.19 -6.34 -9.53
C VAL A 27 14.13 -5.55 -8.63
N LEU A 28 15.22 -6.18 -8.16
CA LEU A 28 16.22 -5.52 -7.31
C LEU A 28 16.93 -4.38 -8.05
N GLU A 29 17.31 -4.59 -9.32
CA GLU A 29 17.89 -3.54 -10.16
C GLU A 29 16.93 -2.38 -10.39
N TYR A 30 15.65 -2.66 -10.54
CA TYR A 30 14.62 -1.63 -10.69
C TYR A 30 14.45 -0.83 -9.38
N ILE A 31 14.42 -1.49 -8.25
CA ILE A 31 14.36 -0.86 -6.92
C ILE A 31 15.56 0.08 -6.73
N ASP A 32 16.77 -0.41 -6.99
CA ASP A 32 18.03 0.35 -6.85
C ASP A 32 18.08 1.54 -7.83
N SER A 33 17.67 1.34 -9.08
CA SER A 33 17.72 2.37 -10.12
C SER A 33 16.73 3.52 -9.95
N ASN A 34 15.66 3.32 -9.19
CA ASN A 34 14.62 4.33 -8.94
C ASN A 34 14.68 4.93 -7.53
N ASP A 35 15.78 4.70 -6.81
CA ASP A 35 15.97 5.19 -5.44
C ASP A 35 14.84 4.76 -4.47
N TYR A 36 14.21 3.63 -4.78
CA TYR A 36 13.15 3.05 -3.97
C TYR A 36 13.80 2.40 -2.76
N GLN A 37 13.85 3.14 -1.66
CA GLN A 37 14.54 2.72 -0.44
C GLN A 37 13.76 1.61 0.26
N ILE A 38 14.01 0.37 -0.15
CA ILE A 38 13.54 -0.81 0.57
C ILE A 38 14.68 -1.25 1.49
N PRO A 39 14.46 -1.35 2.80
CA PRO A 39 15.46 -1.87 3.72
C PRO A 39 15.93 -3.26 3.36
N MET A 40 17.18 -3.55 3.67
CA MET A 40 17.77 -4.87 3.39
C MET A 40 16.98 -5.99 4.08
N SER A 41 16.44 -5.77 5.27
CA SER A 41 15.58 -6.71 5.99
C SER A 41 14.33 -7.10 5.20
N THR A 42 13.71 -6.14 4.51
CA THR A 42 12.55 -6.40 3.65
C THR A 42 12.96 -7.20 2.42
N ILE A 43 14.11 -6.88 1.80
CA ILE A 43 14.64 -7.65 0.68
C ILE A 43 14.94 -9.10 1.11
N GLU A 44 15.59 -9.28 2.24
CA GLU A 44 15.88 -10.60 2.81
C GLU A 44 14.59 -11.38 3.10
N TYR A 45 13.57 -10.72 3.66
CA TYR A 45 12.25 -11.32 3.87
C TYR A 45 11.60 -11.74 2.55
N ILE A 46 11.59 -10.87 1.53
CA ILE A 46 11.08 -11.19 0.20
C ILE A 46 11.77 -12.44 -0.36
N MET A 47 13.10 -12.49 -0.28
CA MET A 47 13.88 -13.63 -0.79
C MET A 47 13.58 -14.92 -0.04
N GLN A 48 13.45 -14.87 1.29
CA GLN A 48 13.14 -16.03 2.13
C GLN A 48 11.72 -16.55 1.93
N HIS A 49 10.77 -15.68 1.61
CA HIS A 49 9.34 -15.98 1.50
C HIS A 49 8.80 -15.92 0.07
N ALA A 50 9.68 -15.92 -0.92
CA ALA A 50 9.31 -15.79 -2.34
C ALA A 50 8.28 -16.82 -2.82
N SER A 51 8.23 -18.01 -2.18
CA SER A 51 7.28 -19.07 -2.53
C SER A 51 5.82 -18.78 -2.12
N ILE A 52 5.61 -17.85 -1.18
CA ILE A 52 4.29 -17.50 -0.65
C ILE A 52 3.86 -16.09 -1.01
N LEU A 53 4.78 -15.23 -1.46
CA LEU A 53 4.48 -13.86 -1.86
C LEU A 53 3.89 -13.81 -3.28
N PRO A 54 2.86 -12.99 -3.52
CA PRO A 54 2.33 -12.77 -4.87
C PRO A 54 3.39 -12.15 -5.78
N LYS A 55 3.65 -12.79 -6.91
CA LYS A 55 4.66 -12.32 -7.87
C LYS A 55 4.41 -10.89 -8.33
N ASP A 56 3.14 -10.54 -8.52
CA ASP A 56 2.73 -9.24 -9.04
C ASP A 56 3.00 -8.09 -8.07
N ALA A 57 3.07 -8.36 -6.76
CA ALA A 57 3.25 -7.33 -5.74
C ALA A 57 4.54 -6.48 -5.94
N PHE A 58 5.56 -7.07 -6.56
CA PHE A 58 6.85 -6.45 -6.84
C PHE A 58 7.10 -6.28 -8.35
N SER A 59 6.05 -6.29 -9.16
CA SER A 59 6.16 -5.98 -10.59
C SER A 59 6.58 -4.53 -10.81
N LYS A 60 7.20 -4.26 -11.97
CA LYS A 60 7.58 -2.88 -12.34
C LYS A 60 6.40 -1.92 -12.28
N GLY A 61 5.20 -2.36 -12.69
CA GLY A 61 3.99 -1.56 -12.63
C GLY A 61 3.61 -1.18 -11.21
N GLN A 62 3.62 -2.15 -10.29
CA GLN A 62 3.29 -1.94 -8.88
C GLN A 62 4.30 -1.00 -8.21
N LEU A 63 5.60 -1.22 -8.42
CA LEU A 63 6.64 -0.38 -7.83
C LEU A 63 6.63 1.04 -8.40
N ALA A 64 6.50 1.20 -9.72
CA ALA A 64 6.42 2.51 -10.36
C ALA A 64 5.19 3.30 -9.92
N SER A 65 4.04 2.65 -9.81
CA SER A 65 2.79 3.26 -9.34
C SER A 65 2.93 3.80 -7.93
N LYS A 66 3.49 3.01 -7.00
CA LYS A 66 3.71 3.43 -5.61
C LYS A 66 4.75 4.54 -5.49
N SER A 67 5.84 4.45 -6.25
CA SER A 67 6.87 5.49 -6.29
C SER A 67 6.29 6.82 -6.78
N TRP A 68 5.50 6.80 -7.84
CA TRP A 68 4.82 7.98 -8.34
C TRP A 68 3.82 8.57 -7.33
N LEU A 69 3.05 7.73 -6.65
CA LEU A 69 2.13 8.16 -5.60
C LEU A 69 2.87 8.90 -4.48
N LEU A 70 3.98 8.32 -3.98
CA LEU A 70 4.78 8.94 -2.92
C LEU A 70 5.37 10.27 -3.34
N GLN A 71 5.86 10.36 -4.58
CA GLN A 71 6.39 11.58 -5.14
C GLN A 71 5.32 12.68 -5.22
N SER A 72 4.14 12.33 -5.76
CA SER A 72 3.02 13.27 -5.85
C SER A 72 2.50 13.70 -4.48
N LEU A 73 2.44 12.78 -3.52
CA LEU A 73 2.02 13.09 -2.16
C LEU A 73 3.03 14.04 -1.49
N ASN A 74 4.33 13.81 -1.64
CA ASN A 74 5.37 14.72 -1.12
C ASN A 74 5.22 16.12 -1.71
N GLU A 75 4.99 16.26 -3.02
CA GLU A 75 4.78 17.56 -3.67
C GLU A 75 3.56 18.31 -3.12
N VAL A 76 2.50 17.59 -2.73
CA VAL A 76 1.33 18.19 -2.07
C VAL A 76 1.69 18.65 -0.66
N LEU A 77 2.32 17.79 0.13
CA LEU A 77 2.68 18.08 1.53
C LEU A 77 3.74 19.18 1.67
N ASP A 78 4.58 19.38 0.67
CA ASP A 78 5.54 20.49 0.62
C ASP A 78 4.85 21.85 0.39
N ARG A 79 3.67 21.84 -0.22
CA ARG A 79 2.90 23.06 -0.54
C ARG A 79 1.82 23.37 0.47
N GLU A 80 1.26 22.35 1.09
CA GLU A 80 0.08 22.45 1.94
C GLU A 80 0.39 21.96 3.36
N PRO A 81 0.00 22.69 4.40
CA PRO A 81 0.26 22.34 5.81
C PRO A 81 -0.72 21.25 6.29
N ILE A 82 -0.69 20.07 5.66
CA ILE A 82 -1.57 18.95 5.98
C ILE A 82 -0.90 18.09 7.07
N ASN A 83 -1.67 17.75 8.11
CA ASN A 83 -1.25 16.77 9.09
C ASN A 83 -1.39 15.35 8.52
N ILE A 84 -0.35 14.54 8.67
CA ILE A 84 -0.30 13.14 8.18
C ILE A 84 0.00 12.14 9.29
N SER A 85 -0.25 12.48 10.55
CA SER A 85 0.13 11.63 11.69
C SER A 85 -0.54 10.25 11.69
N THR A 86 -1.78 10.15 11.16
CA THR A 86 -2.53 8.90 11.15
C THR A 86 -3.03 8.60 9.73
N VAL A 87 -2.55 7.50 9.17
CA VAL A 87 -2.81 7.09 7.78
C VAL A 87 -3.62 5.80 7.74
N GLY A 88 -4.67 5.77 6.92
CA GLY A 88 -5.38 4.55 6.53
C GLY A 88 -5.00 4.13 5.11
N ILE A 89 -4.67 2.87 4.89
CA ILE A 89 -4.47 2.29 3.56
C ILE A 89 -5.60 1.31 3.29
N VAL A 90 -6.48 1.65 2.37
CA VAL A 90 -7.62 0.83 1.96
C VAL A 90 -7.21 -0.11 0.83
N GLY A 91 -7.52 -1.41 0.97
CA GLY A 91 -7.02 -2.43 0.07
C GLY A 91 -5.50 -2.57 0.18
N VAL A 92 -5.00 -2.69 1.42
CA VAL A 92 -3.55 -2.69 1.70
C VAL A 92 -2.84 -3.90 1.09
N TRP A 93 -3.59 -4.97 0.79
CA TRP A 93 -3.06 -6.22 0.30
C TRP A 93 -1.92 -6.74 1.19
N ILE A 94 -0.73 -7.02 0.62
CA ILE A 94 0.43 -7.47 1.41
C ILE A 94 1.30 -6.32 1.94
N GLY A 95 0.81 -5.09 1.96
CA GLY A 95 1.44 -3.97 2.66
C GLY A 95 2.72 -3.42 2.04
N THR A 96 2.93 -3.58 0.72
CA THR A 96 4.15 -3.09 0.04
C THR A 96 4.31 -1.56 0.02
N LEU A 97 3.27 -0.81 0.37
CA LEU A 97 3.31 0.65 0.48
C LEU A 97 3.70 1.14 1.88
N VAL A 98 3.52 0.32 2.94
CA VAL A 98 3.71 0.72 4.35
C VAL A 98 5.13 1.23 4.60
N GLU A 99 6.13 0.41 4.31
CA GLU A 99 7.52 0.76 4.54
C GLU A 99 8.00 1.95 3.70
N PRO A 100 7.70 2.05 2.39
CA PRO A 100 8.00 3.24 1.61
C PRO A 100 7.40 4.53 2.16
N LEU A 101 6.18 4.50 2.68
CA LEU A 101 5.57 5.66 3.36
C LEU A 101 6.37 6.06 4.59
N LEU A 102 6.81 5.10 5.40
CA LEU A 102 7.54 5.37 6.65
C LEU A 102 9.00 5.78 6.41
N LEU A 103 9.63 5.35 5.33
CA LEU A 103 11.04 5.64 5.04
C LEU A 103 11.25 6.92 4.23
N ASN A 104 10.34 7.21 3.31
CA ASN A 104 10.41 8.43 2.55
C ASN A 104 10.05 9.64 3.45
N TYR A 105 10.32 10.84 3.00
CA TYR A 105 10.23 12.10 3.73
C TYR A 105 8.95 12.34 4.54
N ILE A 106 7.88 11.61 4.21
CA ILE A 106 6.59 11.61 4.90
C ILE A 106 6.68 10.87 6.24
N GLY A 107 7.54 9.84 6.33
CA GLY A 107 7.53 8.88 7.45
C GLY A 107 7.86 9.47 8.81
N LYS A 108 8.61 10.57 8.88
CA LYS A 108 8.93 11.22 10.15
C LYS A 108 7.73 11.84 10.88
N ASP A 109 6.67 12.13 10.14
CA ASP A 109 5.45 12.76 10.66
C ASP A 109 4.31 11.74 10.82
N ILE A 110 4.50 10.50 10.37
CA ILE A 110 3.51 9.42 10.50
C ILE A 110 3.75 8.66 11.81
N GLU A 111 2.77 8.73 12.71
CA GLU A 111 2.77 8.01 13.98
C GLU A 111 2.13 6.62 13.83
N ARG A 112 1.06 6.50 13.03
CA ARG A 112 0.27 5.27 12.87
C ARG A 112 -0.16 5.07 11.42
N ILE A 113 -0.07 3.83 10.97
CA ILE A 113 -0.65 3.36 9.71
C ILE A 113 -1.58 2.19 10.03
N TYR A 114 -2.82 2.25 9.54
CA TYR A 114 -3.77 1.16 9.54
C TYR A 114 -3.98 0.64 8.13
N GLY A 115 -3.67 -0.63 7.91
CA GLY A 115 -3.89 -1.30 6.61
C GLY A 115 -5.17 -2.11 6.66
N PHE A 116 -6.18 -1.73 5.87
CA PHE A 116 -7.46 -2.41 5.81
C PHE A 116 -7.52 -3.34 4.58
N ASP A 117 -7.87 -4.59 4.81
CA ASP A 117 -8.16 -5.56 3.75
C ASP A 117 -9.17 -6.59 4.24
N MET A 118 -9.98 -7.14 3.34
CA MET A 118 -10.93 -8.18 3.70
C MET A 118 -10.33 -9.59 3.67
N ASP A 119 -9.14 -9.77 3.08
CA ASP A 119 -8.42 -11.04 3.03
C ASP A 119 -7.50 -11.20 4.25
N PRO A 120 -7.82 -12.13 5.19
CA PRO A 120 -6.97 -12.37 6.35
C PRO A 120 -5.56 -12.82 5.98
N SER A 121 -5.39 -13.53 4.85
CA SER A 121 -4.08 -14.00 4.42
C SER A 121 -3.21 -12.85 3.91
N ALA A 122 -3.81 -11.88 3.23
CA ALA A 122 -3.13 -10.67 2.81
C ALA A 122 -2.68 -9.84 4.03
N ILE A 123 -3.54 -9.67 5.03
CA ILE A 123 -3.20 -8.97 6.28
C ILE A 123 -2.07 -9.68 7.02
N GLU A 124 -2.12 -11.01 7.17
CA GLU A 124 -1.04 -11.78 7.81
C GLU A 124 0.31 -11.56 7.10
N LEU A 125 0.32 -11.60 5.75
CA LEU A 125 1.52 -11.34 4.96
C LEU A 125 1.97 -9.88 5.08
N SER A 126 1.04 -8.93 5.14
CA SER A 126 1.37 -7.51 5.27
C SER A 126 2.05 -7.19 6.60
N GLU A 127 1.59 -7.81 7.69
CA GLU A 127 2.22 -7.66 9.01
C GLU A 127 3.59 -8.35 9.08
N LYS A 128 3.74 -9.52 8.45
CA LYS A 128 5.04 -10.19 8.35
C LYS A 128 6.05 -9.39 7.52
N LEU A 129 5.61 -8.80 6.42
CA LEU A 129 6.47 -7.98 5.56
C LEU A 129 6.95 -6.72 6.29
N ASN A 130 6.12 -6.19 7.19
CA ASN A 130 6.34 -4.96 7.92
C ASN A 130 6.55 -5.20 9.43
N ASP A 131 7.10 -6.37 9.82
CA ASP A 131 7.16 -6.84 11.21
C ASP A 131 7.86 -5.86 12.17
N LYS A 132 8.88 -5.16 11.71
CA LYS A 132 9.61 -4.15 12.49
C LYS A 132 8.73 -2.95 12.90
N TYR A 133 7.67 -2.67 12.15
CA TYR A 133 6.69 -1.60 12.44
C TYR A 133 5.47 -2.11 13.21
N VAL A 134 5.27 -3.43 13.25
CA VAL A 134 4.21 -4.09 14.03
C VAL A 134 4.66 -4.31 15.49
N ALA A 135 5.95 -4.63 15.70
CA ALA A 135 6.52 -4.86 17.02
C ALA A 135 6.72 -3.53 17.78
N ASN A 136 6.76 -3.57 19.13
CA ASN A 136 7.07 -2.45 20.04
C ASN A 136 6.47 -1.10 19.65
N GLU A 137 5.65 -0.49 20.48
CA GLU A 137 5.03 0.83 20.19
C GLU A 137 4.59 1.01 18.73
N TRP A 138 3.95 0.02 18.19
CA TRP A 138 3.67 -0.21 16.77
C TRP A 138 3.33 1.06 15.96
N GLN A 139 3.89 1.14 14.75
CA GLN A 139 3.55 2.16 13.75
C GLN A 139 2.60 1.63 12.68
N TYR A 140 2.53 0.31 12.49
CA TYR A 140 1.66 -0.35 11.52
C TYR A 140 0.79 -1.42 12.18
N LYS A 141 -0.50 -1.45 11.81
CA LYS A 141 -1.42 -2.58 12.11
C LYS A 141 -2.25 -2.94 10.90
N GLY A 142 -2.28 -4.23 10.60
CA GLY A 142 -3.23 -4.83 9.67
C GLY A 142 -4.60 -5.02 10.32
N VAL A 143 -5.66 -4.76 9.57
CA VAL A 143 -7.05 -4.86 10.02
C VAL A 143 -7.84 -5.67 9.00
N VAL A 144 -8.34 -6.83 9.42
CA VAL A 144 -9.20 -7.67 8.57
C VAL A 144 -10.63 -7.13 8.64
N VAL A 145 -11.06 -6.42 7.60
CA VAL A 145 -12.39 -5.82 7.55
C VAL A 145 -12.83 -5.52 6.11
N ASP A 146 -14.12 -5.59 5.85
CA ASP A 146 -14.71 -4.94 4.68
C ASP A 146 -14.87 -3.44 4.97
N VAL A 147 -14.12 -2.61 4.28
CA VAL A 147 -14.10 -1.15 4.50
C VAL A 147 -15.48 -0.51 4.27
N ASN A 148 -16.35 -1.11 3.46
CA ASN A 148 -17.72 -0.63 3.26
C ASN A 148 -18.61 -0.84 4.51
N SER A 149 -18.14 -1.61 5.50
CA SER A 149 -18.79 -1.75 6.80
C SER A 149 -18.36 -0.72 7.84
N LEU A 150 -17.36 0.12 7.52
CA LEU A 150 -16.81 1.13 8.40
C LEU A 150 -17.47 2.50 8.17
N ASP A 151 -17.64 3.26 9.24
CA ASP A 151 -17.96 4.68 9.21
C ASP A 151 -16.68 5.49 9.46
N PHE A 152 -16.12 6.06 8.40
CA PHE A 152 -14.87 6.82 8.48
C PHE A 152 -15.02 8.16 9.21
N SER A 153 -16.24 8.67 9.40
CA SER A 153 -16.50 9.87 10.21
C SER A 153 -16.46 9.57 11.73
N ASN A 154 -16.59 8.29 12.10
CA ASN A 154 -16.50 7.80 13.49
C ASN A 154 -15.84 6.41 13.48
N LEU A 155 -14.58 6.38 13.07
CA LEU A 155 -13.88 5.14 12.76
C LEU A 155 -13.61 4.30 14.01
N GLN A 156 -14.23 3.14 14.05
CA GLN A 156 -14.04 2.11 15.09
C GLN A 156 -13.86 0.74 14.44
N PHE A 157 -12.86 0.01 14.89
CA PHE A 157 -12.59 -1.36 14.45
C PHE A 157 -11.83 -2.16 15.52
N GLU A 158 -11.89 -3.48 15.44
CA GLU A 158 -11.11 -4.37 16.28
C GLU A 158 -9.85 -4.86 15.54
N THR A 159 -8.72 -4.85 16.23
CA THR A 159 -7.48 -5.47 15.75
C THR A 159 -6.63 -5.93 16.92
N GLY A 160 -6.02 -7.11 16.83
CA GLY A 160 -5.20 -7.68 17.92
C GLY A 160 -5.95 -7.86 19.24
N GLY A 161 -7.28 -7.97 19.21
CA GLY A 161 -8.13 -8.07 20.43
C GLY A 161 -8.40 -6.74 21.14
N GLU A 162 -8.05 -5.61 20.51
CA GLU A 162 -8.29 -4.26 21.00
C GLU A 162 -9.31 -3.54 20.11
N LEU A 163 -10.24 -2.82 20.76
CA LEU A 163 -11.12 -1.87 20.06
C LEU A 163 -10.35 -0.56 19.87
N ILE A 164 -10.13 -0.20 18.62
CA ILE A 164 -9.49 1.07 18.23
C ILE A 164 -10.59 2.07 17.88
N ASN A 165 -10.47 3.27 18.42
CA ASN A 165 -11.24 4.44 18.03
C ASN A 165 -10.25 5.52 17.61
N THR A 166 -10.27 5.96 16.36
CA THR A 166 -9.28 6.86 15.79
C THR A 166 -9.85 7.71 14.66
N GLU A 167 -9.19 8.81 14.37
CA GLU A 167 -9.43 9.62 13.18
C GLU A 167 -8.26 9.45 12.21
N LEU A 168 -8.54 9.39 10.92
CA LEU A 168 -7.51 9.33 9.88
C LEU A 168 -7.31 10.72 9.29
N ASN A 169 -6.07 11.18 9.26
CA ASN A 169 -5.71 12.43 8.58
C ASN A 169 -5.56 12.22 7.06
N VAL A 170 -5.13 11.02 6.68
CA VAL A 170 -4.92 10.63 5.27
C VAL A 170 -5.51 9.25 5.04
N ILE A 171 -6.21 9.10 3.93
CA ILE A 171 -6.67 7.81 3.43
C ILE A 171 -6.06 7.59 2.04
N ILE A 172 -5.38 6.45 1.87
CA ILE A 172 -4.76 6.06 0.60
C ILE A 172 -5.47 4.81 0.08
N ASN A 173 -5.96 4.85 -1.16
CA ASN A 173 -6.48 3.68 -1.85
C ASN A 173 -5.80 3.53 -3.22
N THR A 174 -4.99 2.49 -3.37
CA THR A 174 -4.30 2.15 -4.62
C THR A 174 -4.96 1.00 -5.38
N SER A 175 -6.18 0.64 -4.99
CA SER A 175 -6.93 -0.52 -5.48
C SER A 175 -8.39 -0.16 -5.79
N CYS A 176 -8.66 1.11 -6.17
CA CYS A 176 -10.02 1.59 -6.40
C CYS A 176 -10.77 0.76 -7.43
N GLU A 177 -10.09 0.24 -8.45
CA GLU A 177 -10.67 -0.58 -9.51
C GLU A 177 -11.20 -1.95 -9.02
N HIS A 178 -10.75 -2.43 -7.87
CA HIS A 178 -11.08 -3.75 -7.34
C HIS A 178 -12.24 -3.78 -6.34
N MET A 179 -12.74 -2.62 -5.91
CA MET A 179 -13.70 -2.56 -4.81
C MET A 179 -14.87 -1.62 -5.07
N ASN A 180 -15.97 -1.84 -4.33
CA ASN A 180 -17.02 -0.86 -4.16
C ASN A 180 -16.49 0.28 -3.28
N MET A 181 -16.92 1.51 -3.57
CA MET A 181 -16.43 2.72 -2.94
C MET A 181 -17.48 3.38 -2.03
N ASP A 182 -18.46 2.60 -1.51
CA ASP A 182 -19.51 3.14 -0.64
C ASP A 182 -18.93 3.78 0.66
N TRP A 183 -17.78 3.28 1.12
CA TRP A 183 -17.03 3.84 2.24
C TRP A 183 -16.63 5.31 2.03
N TYR A 184 -16.47 5.74 0.77
CA TYR A 184 -16.05 7.09 0.42
C TYR A 184 -17.03 8.17 0.93
N ASP A 185 -18.33 7.88 0.94
CA ASP A 185 -19.36 8.81 1.34
C ASP A 185 -19.36 9.12 2.85
N SER A 186 -18.67 8.30 3.66
CA SER A 186 -18.55 8.48 5.10
C SER A 186 -17.31 9.27 5.54
N ILE A 187 -16.46 9.71 4.59
CA ILE A 187 -15.20 10.39 4.93
C ILE A 187 -15.45 11.85 5.33
N ASP A 188 -14.76 12.27 6.40
CA ASP A 188 -14.76 13.66 6.82
C ASP A 188 -14.10 14.60 5.79
N ASN A 189 -14.64 15.79 5.61
CA ASN A 189 -14.15 16.80 4.67
C ASN A 189 -12.72 17.32 4.98
N ASN A 190 -12.17 17.04 6.15
CA ASN A 190 -10.83 17.44 6.56
C ASN A 190 -9.77 16.34 6.30
N THR A 191 -10.17 15.20 5.79
CA THR A 191 -9.28 14.09 5.49
C THR A 191 -8.68 14.25 4.09
N LEU A 192 -7.35 14.14 3.98
CA LEU A 192 -6.69 14.04 2.68
C LEU A 192 -6.94 12.63 2.09
N ILE A 193 -7.47 12.59 0.87
CA ILE A 193 -7.71 11.33 0.18
C ILE A 193 -6.76 11.22 -1.01
N VAL A 194 -6.05 10.10 -1.09
CA VAL A 194 -5.16 9.75 -2.20
C VAL A 194 -5.71 8.50 -2.87
N MET A 195 -6.11 8.60 -4.12
CA MET A 195 -6.70 7.48 -4.85
C MET A 195 -5.96 7.22 -6.14
N GLN A 196 -5.73 5.94 -6.41
CA GLN A 196 -5.24 5.46 -7.71
C GLN A 196 -6.22 4.44 -8.28
N THR A 197 -6.45 4.55 -9.56
CA THR A 197 -7.21 3.58 -10.36
C THR A 197 -6.57 3.45 -11.74
N ASN A 198 -7.07 2.54 -12.55
CA ASN A 198 -6.67 2.39 -13.93
C ASN A 198 -7.88 2.35 -14.87
N ASN A 199 -7.65 2.42 -16.17
CA ASN A 199 -8.67 2.38 -17.20
C ASN A 199 -8.84 1.00 -17.85
N SER A 200 -8.24 -0.04 -17.30
CA SER A 200 -8.27 -1.38 -17.88
C SER A 200 -9.51 -2.16 -17.43
N THR A 201 -10.46 -2.29 -18.33
CA THR A 201 -11.71 -3.05 -18.12
C THR A 201 -11.58 -4.53 -18.49
N HIS A 202 -10.39 -4.98 -18.91
CA HIS A 202 -10.19 -6.34 -19.44
C HIS A 202 -9.77 -7.37 -18.39
N PHE A 203 -9.45 -6.91 -17.17
CA PHE A 203 -9.05 -7.79 -16.09
C PHE A 203 -10.26 -8.20 -15.25
N GLU A 204 -10.35 -9.49 -14.95
CA GLU A 204 -11.32 -10.00 -14.00
C GLU A 204 -11.15 -9.34 -12.63
N GLY A 205 -12.24 -8.88 -12.03
CA GLY A 205 -12.21 -8.17 -10.74
C GLY A 205 -12.05 -6.65 -10.84
N HIS A 206 -11.85 -6.09 -12.04
CA HIS A 206 -11.89 -4.63 -12.23
C HIS A 206 -13.35 -4.17 -12.39
N ILE A 207 -13.97 -3.80 -11.28
CA ILE A 207 -15.38 -3.41 -11.22
C ILE A 207 -15.59 -1.89 -11.19
N ASN A 208 -14.53 -1.12 -10.92
CA ASN A 208 -14.61 0.30 -10.63
C ASN A 208 -13.47 1.12 -11.26
N THR A 209 -13.22 0.88 -12.55
CA THR A 209 -12.22 1.63 -13.32
C THR A 209 -12.71 3.04 -13.67
N CYS A 210 -11.78 3.94 -13.98
CA CYS A 210 -12.07 5.24 -14.59
C CYS A 210 -11.27 5.38 -15.88
N GLY A 211 -11.92 5.91 -16.92
CA GLY A 211 -11.30 6.09 -18.24
C GLY A 211 -10.23 7.18 -18.23
N ASP A 212 -10.46 8.23 -17.46
CA ASP A 212 -9.54 9.35 -17.26
C ASP A 212 -9.78 10.07 -15.93
N ILE A 213 -9.00 11.13 -15.68
CA ILE A 213 -9.10 11.92 -14.47
C ILE A 213 -10.42 12.71 -14.37
N GLU A 214 -11.01 13.11 -15.48
CA GLU A 214 -12.28 13.87 -15.46
C GLU A 214 -13.44 12.96 -15.07
N GLU A 215 -13.47 11.72 -15.52
CA GLU A 215 -14.41 10.71 -15.03
C GLU A 215 -14.24 10.46 -13.52
N MET A 216 -12.99 10.35 -13.07
CA MET A 216 -12.69 10.15 -11.65
C MET A 216 -13.18 11.31 -10.79
N LYS A 217 -13.00 12.56 -11.24
CA LYS A 217 -13.50 13.78 -10.55
C LYS A 217 -15.02 13.81 -10.45
N ILE A 218 -15.72 13.36 -11.49
CA ILE A 218 -17.19 13.30 -11.48
C ILE A 218 -17.67 12.23 -10.50
N LYS A 219 -17.00 11.10 -10.49
CA LYS A 219 -17.37 9.93 -9.68
C LYS A 219 -17.04 10.12 -8.20
N TYR A 220 -15.95 10.82 -7.90
CA TYR A 220 -15.46 11.09 -6.55
C TYR A 220 -15.22 12.58 -6.36
N PRO A 221 -16.29 13.39 -6.15
CA PRO A 221 -16.17 14.83 -6.03
C PRO A 221 -15.43 15.20 -4.72
N MET A 222 -14.37 16.00 -4.84
CA MET A 222 -13.56 16.49 -3.73
C MET A 222 -13.67 18.01 -3.64
N HIS A 223 -13.59 18.59 -2.44
CA HIS A 223 -13.64 20.04 -2.25
C HIS A 223 -12.43 20.75 -2.85
N THR A 224 -11.26 20.16 -2.70
CA THR A 224 -9.99 20.66 -3.27
C THR A 224 -9.27 19.50 -3.93
N MET A 225 -8.70 19.76 -5.09
CA MET A 225 -7.88 18.77 -5.82
C MET A 225 -6.50 19.35 -6.07
N TYR A 226 -5.49 18.52 -5.89
CA TYR A 226 -4.08 18.86 -6.03
C TYR A 226 -3.46 18.18 -7.26
#